data_48ac9c0135fc89e9c470c238cb6354fb
#
_entry.id   48ac9c0135fc89e9c470c238cb6354fb
#
_cell.length_a   1.000
_cell.length_b   1.000
_cell.length_c   1.000
_cell.angle_alpha   90.00
_cell.angle_beta   90.00
_cell.angle_gamma   90.00
#
_symmetry.space_group_name_H-M   'P 1'
#
loop_
_entity.id
_entity.type
_entity.pdbx_description
1 polymer ?
#
loop_
_entity_poly.entity_id
_entity_poly.type
_entity_poly.pdbx_seq_one_letter_code
_entity_poly.pdbx_strand_id
1 'polypeptide(L)'
;IHREHHDPNVVQVSTLLSIKTGGCPEDCGYCPQAARYHTEIEGNDLMTVSQVKAQALRAKSSGSSRVCMGAAWRNVKDGEEFDQVLEMVRTINKLDMEVCCTLGMITENQAHRLAEAGLYAYNHNLDTSEEYYKEVISTRGFEDRLQTIENVRKTNVTVCSGGIIGMGESIEDRSGMLVALSTLNPQPESVPINALVAVEGTPMEEEKPVEIWEMIRMVATTRIVMPETQVRLSAGRMNMSREGQAMCFFAGANSIFAGDKLLTTPNPDVNEDMKMFEMLGLIPQKPFVKVSQPETVEAADSKFAALGEKPKWSRPGHTIEKNLEHSNKK
;
A
#
# COMPACT_ATOMS: atom_id res chain seq x y z
N ILE A 1 -10.90 -13.43 -13.86
CA ILE A 1 -11.02 -12.73 -12.54
C ILE A 1 -10.57 -11.28 -12.71
N HIS A 2 -9.28 -10.98 -13.01
CA HIS A 2 -8.82 -9.59 -13.07
C HIS A 2 -9.68 -8.71 -13.98
N ARG A 3 -9.98 -9.15 -15.20
CA ARG A 3 -10.80 -8.44 -16.19
C ARG A 3 -12.28 -8.29 -15.82
N GLU A 4 -12.75 -9.03 -14.86
CA GLU A 4 -14.14 -8.96 -14.37
C GLU A 4 -14.31 -7.81 -13.37
N HIS A 5 -13.23 -7.44 -12.69
CA HIS A 5 -13.24 -6.46 -11.60
C HIS A 5 -12.46 -5.17 -11.92
N HIS A 6 -11.50 -5.23 -12.83
CA HIS A 6 -10.61 -4.11 -13.18
C HIS A 6 -10.48 -3.95 -14.70
N ASP A 7 -10.17 -2.74 -15.12
CA ASP A 7 -9.64 -2.50 -16.47
C ASP A 7 -8.22 -3.12 -16.54
N PRO A 8 -8.00 -4.14 -17.38
CA PRO A 8 -6.74 -4.89 -17.40
C PRO A 8 -5.54 -4.07 -17.87
N ASN A 9 -5.80 -2.93 -18.52
CA ASN A 9 -4.76 -2.09 -19.07
C ASN A 9 -4.41 -0.91 -18.15
N VAL A 10 -5.17 -0.69 -17.05
CA VAL A 10 -4.97 0.44 -16.15
C VAL A 10 -4.16 0.02 -14.94
N VAL A 11 -3.04 0.73 -14.69
CA VAL A 11 -2.13 0.49 -13.57
C VAL A 11 -2.07 1.72 -12.68
N GLN A 12 -2.34 1.55 -11.39
CA GLN A 12 -2.16 2.62 -10.41
C GLN A 12 -0.67 2.87 -10.17
N VAL A 13 -0.24 4.10 -10.36
CA VAL A 13 1.12 4.54 -10.11
C VAL A 13 1.16 5.39 -8.84
N SER A 14 1.94 4.97 -7.87
CA SER A 14 2.12 5.67 -6.59
C SER A 14 3.58 6.04 -6.39
N THR A 15 3.85 7.20 -5.79
CA THR A 15 5.20 7.56 -5.33
C THR A 15 5.28 7.46 -3.81
N LEU A 16 6.36 6.85 -3.30
CA LEU A 16 6.58 6.68 -1.87
C LEU A 16 7.61 7.71 -1.38
N LEU A 17 7.22 8.48 -0.37
CA LEU A 17 8.07 9.48 0.29
C LEU A 17 8.40 9.04 1.71
N SER A 18 9.68 8.93 2.04
CA SER A 18 10.12 8.81 3.44
C SER A 18 10.10 10.20 4.06
N ILE A 19 9.02 10.53 4.78
CA ILE A 19 8.88 11.84 5.42
C ILE A 19 9.65 11.95 6.74
N LYS A 20 10.01 10.82 7.34
CA LYS A 20 10.93 10.69 8.47
C LYS A 20 11.66 9.37 8.36
N THR A 21 12.99 9.38 8.38
CA THR A 21 13.83 8.19 8.14
C THR A 21 14.68 7.87 9.37
N GLY A 22 14.79 6.58 9.69
CA GLY A 22 15.66 6.06 10.75
C GLY A 22 15.15 6.29 12.17
N GLY A 23 15.79 5.63 13.13
CA GLY A 23 15.48 5.76 14.54
C GLY A 23 14.17 5.10 14.98
N CYS A 24 13.60 4.17 14.20
CA CYS A 24 12.40 3.44 14.60
C CYS A 24 12.70 2.52 15.79
N PRO A 25 11.91 2.55 16.87
CA PRO A 25 12.14 1.71 18.04
C PRO A 25 11.70 0.24 17.87
N GLU A 26 11.12 -0.11 16.72
CA GLU A 26 10.76 -1.49 16.38
C GLU A 26 12.00 -2.32 15.99
N ASP A 27 11.82 -3.65 15.94
CA ASP A 27 12.88 -4.61 15.62
C ASP A 27 12.59 -5.47 14.39
N CYS A 28 11.76 -5.00 13.48
CA CYS A 28 11.45 -5.73 12.26
C CYS A 28 12.74 -6.19 11.56
N GLY A 29 12.96 -7.51 11.46
CA GLY A 29 14.23 -8.11 11.03
C GLY A 29 14.67 -7.73 9.62
N TYR A 30 13.76 -7.28 8.79
CA TYR A 30 14.01 -6.82 7.42
C TYR A 30 14.28 -5.32 7.31
N CYS A 31 14.02 -4.53 8.38
CA CYS A 31 13.90 -3.08 8.25
C CYS A 31 15.18 -2.33 8.63
N PRO A 32 15.87 -1.67 7.68
CA PRO A 32 17.09 -0.95 7.98
C PRO A 32 16.88 0.35 8.77
N GLN A 33 15.63 0.76 9.01
CA GLN A 33 15.30 1.96 9.78
C GLN A 33 15.21 1.72 11.30
N ALA A 34 15.32 0.45 11.74
CA ALA A 34 15.27 0.11 13.16
C ALA A 34 16.50 0.66 13.88
N ALA A 35 16.27 1.37 14.99
CA ALA A 35 17.33 2.04 15.76
C ALA A 35 18.39 1.08 16.34
N ARG A 36 18.05 -0.20 16.47
CA ARG A 36 18.94 -1.22 17.01
C ARG A 36 19.91 -1.83 15.99
N TYR A 37 19.68 -1.60 14.68
CA TYR A 37 20.53 -2.15 13.62
C TYR A 37 21.52 -1.11 13.14
N HIS A 38 22.72 -1.59 12.77
CA HIS A 38 23.81 -0.77 12.27
C HIS A 38 23.81 -0.82 10.74
N THR A 39 22.96 -0.01 10.12
CA THR A 39 22.83 0.09 8.68
C THR A 39 23.35 1.44 8.19
N GLU A 40 23.66 1.55 6.89
CA GLU A 40 24.11 2.80 6.27
C GLU A 40 22.99 3.83 6.03
N ILE A 41 21.81 3.62 6.64
CA ILE A 41 20.69 4.54 6.48
C ILE A 41 20.91 5.82 7.27
N GLU A 42 21.03 6.94 6.57
CA GLU A 42 21.04 8.25 7.20
C GLU A 42 19.66 8.60 7.77
N GLY A 43 19.63 8.89 9.07
CA GLY A 43 18.43 9.38 9.74
C GLY A 43 18.09 10.80 9.30
N ASN A 44 16.83 11.08 9.06
CA ASN A 44 16.33 12.41 8.76
C ASN A 44 15.12 12.73 9.63
N ASP A 45 15.08 13.97 10.11
CA ASP A 45 13.93 14.51 10.82
C ASP A 45 12.69 14.60 9.91
N LEU A 46 11.54 14.88 10.51
CA LEU A 46 10.30 15.03 9.78
C LEU A 46 10.40 16.14 8.73
N MET A 47 10.11 15.80 7.48
CA MET A 47 10.08 16.76 6.38
C MET A 47 9.12 17.90 6.66
N THR A 48 9.45 19.10 6.18
CA THR A 48 8.52 20.23 6.22
C THR A 48 7.39 20.06 5.19
N VAL A 49 6.25 20.70 5.41
CA VAL A 49 5.12 20.70 4.47
C VAL A 49 5.53 21.20 3.08
N SER A 50 6.44 22.18 3.00
CA SER A 50 6.94 22.71 1.72
C SER A 50 7.81 21.69 0.97
N GLN A 51 8.63 20.92 1.66
CA GLN A 51 9.41 19.83 1.05
C GLN A 51 8.50 18.74 0.50
N VAL A 52 7.50 18.31 1.29
CA VAL A 52 6.51 17.31 0.86
C VAL A 52 5.73 17.81 -0.35
N LYS A 53 5.29 19.09 -0.36
CA LYS A 53 4.62 19.69 -1.52
C LYS A 53 5.48 19.63 -2.78
N ALA A 54 6.78 19.98 -2.67
CA ALA A 54 7.69 19.94 -3.80
C ALA A 54 7.85 18.50 -4.35
N GLN A 55 7.98 17.51 -3.48
CA GLN A 55 8.06 16.10 -3.89
C GLN A 55 6.74 15.60 -4.51
N ALA A 56 5.59 15.98 -3.95
CA ALA A 56 4.29 15.63 -4.51
C ALA A 56 4.09 16.22 -5.92
N LEU A 57 4.54 17.45 -6.18
CA LEU A 57 4.50 18.05 -7.52
C LEU A 57 5.40 17.28 -8.50
N ARG A 58 6.58 16.84 -8.09
CA ARG A 58 7.44 15.97 -8.91
C ARG A 58 6.75 14.63 -9.21
N ALA A 59 6.18 13.98 -8.19
CA ALA A 59 5.42 12.74 -8.35
C ALA A 59 4.27 12.91 -9.34
N LYS A 60 3.51 14.00 -9.25
CA LYS A 60 2.43 14.33 -10.18
C LYS A 60 2.94 14.50 -11.62
N SER A 61 4.03 15.24 -11.81
CA SER A 61 4.63 15.43 -13.13
C SER A 61 5.18 14.16 -13.75
N SER A 62 5.56 13.18 -12.93
CA SER A 62 6.00 11.84 -13.34
C SER A 62 4.85 10.83 -13.53
N GLY A 63 3.59 11.27 -13.49
CA GLY A 63 2.43 10.44 -13.77
C GLY A 63 1.87 9.68 -12.56
N SER A 64 2.35 9.92 -11.36
CA SER A 64 1.79 9.30 -10.15
C SER A 64 0.43 9.91 -9.81
N SER A 65 -0.55 9.05 -9.55
CA SER A 65 -1.88 9.43 -9.07
C SER A 65 -1.97 9.51 -7.55
N ARG A 66 -1.01 8.89 -6.84
CA ARG A 66 -0.97 8.78 -5.38
C ARG A 66 0.41 9.09 -4.82
N VAL A 67 0.43 9.78 -3.69
CA VAL A 67 1.61 9.94 -2.84
C VAL A 67 1.41 9.13 -1.57
N CYS A 68 2.36 8.25 -1.26
CA CYS A 68 2.41 7.49 -0.02
C CYS A 68 3.49 8.08 0.89
N MET A 69 3.13 8.56 2.06
CA MET A 69 4.04 9.12 3.06
C MET A 69 4.36 8.07 4.12
N GLY A 70 5.62 7.68 4.24
CA GLY A 70 6.10 6.77 5.28
C GLY A 70 6.95 7.49 6.32
N ALA A 71 6.74 7.20 7.60
CA ALA A 71 7.57 7.67 8.69
C ALA A 71 8.06 6.50 9.56
N ALA A 72 9.33 6.56 9.97
CA ALA A 72 9.97 5.56 10.80
C ALA A 72 9.50 5.64 12.27
N TRP A 73 8.21 5.42 12.50
CA TRP A 73 7.59 5.40 13.82
C TRP A 73 7.00 4.02 14.15
N ARG A 74 7.11 3.61 15.41
CA ARG A 74 6.30 2.53 15.96
C ARG A 74 4.82 2.93 15.98
N ASN A 75 4.56 4.12 16.50
CA ASN A 75 3.26 4.77 16.53
C ASN A 75 3.48 6.29 16.52
N VAL A 76 2.73 6.99 15.70
CA VAL A 76 2.71 8.45 15.77
C VAL A 76 2.07 8.92 17.06
N LYS A 77 2.64 9.94 17.69
CA LYS A 77 2.08 10.55 18.90
C LYS A 77 1.31 11.82 18.55
N ASP A 78 0.24 12.10 19.29
CA ASP A 78 -0.42 13.41 19.17
C ASP A 78 0.54 14.53 19.55
N GLY A 79 0.48 15.63 18.81
CA GLY A 79 1.35 16.79 18.98
C GLY A 79 1.76 17.40 17.64
N GLU A 80 2.76 18.28 17.68
CA GLU A 80 3.17 19.10 16.53
C GLU A 80 3.55 18.27 15.29
N GLU A 81 4.27 17.14 15.46
CA GLU A 81 4.65 16.28 14.33
C GLU A 81 3.42 15.68 13.65
N PHE A 82 2.43 15.23 14.43
CA PHE A 82 1.19 14.69 13.85
C PHE A 82 0.35 15.77 13.19
N ASP A 83 0.25 16.95 13.78
CA ASP A 83 -0.43 18.12 13.20
C ASP A 83 0.23 18.53 11.87
N GLN A 84 1.56 18.48 11.81
CA GLN A 84 2.31 18.71 10.57
C GLN A 84 2.00 17.66 9.49
N VAL A 85 1.88 16.38 9.86
CA VAL A 85 1.46 15.32 8.91
C VAL A 85 0.04 15.57 8.40
N LEU A 86 -0.91 15.99 9.25
CA LEU A 86 -2.26 16.35 8.82
C LEU A 86 -2.24 17.49 7.79
N GLU A 87 -1.37 18.49 7.98
CA GLU A 87 -1.24 19.58 7.00
C GLU A 87 -0.55 19.12 5.69
N MET A 88 0.40 18.16 5.76
CA MET A 88 0.94 17.51 4.56
C MET A 88 -0.18 16.81 3.76
N VAL A 89 -1.06 16.06 4.44
CA VAL A 89 -2.22 15.40 3.80
C VAL A 89 -3.10 16.43 3.09
N ARG A 90 -3.50 17.50 3.78
CA ARG A 90 -4.30 18.58 3.19
C ARG A 90 -3.60 19.24 2.00
N THR A 91 -2.28 19.43 2.10
CA THR A 91 -1.48 20.06 1.04
C THR A 91 -1.43 19.21 -0.22
N ILE A 92 -1.24 17.90 -0.10
CA ILE A 92 -1.21 16.99 -1.26
C ILE A 92 -2.61 16.88 -1.88
N ASN A 93 -3.66 16.82 -1.05
CA ASN A 93 -5.05 16.84 -1.55
C ASN A 93 -5.37 18.05 -2.42
N LYS A 94 -4.85 19.24 -2.05
CA LYS A 94 -5.00 20.48 -2.87
C LYS A 94 -4.31 20.39 -4.24
N LEU A 95 -3.46 19.38 -4.45
CA LEU A 95 -2.84 19.08 -5.74
C LEU A 95 -3.63 18.06 -6.57
N ASP A 96 -4.85 17.68 -6.15
CA ASP A 96 -5.67 16.63 -6.78
C ASP A 96 -4.95 15.29 -6.89
N MET A 97 -4.27 14.90 -5.83
CA MET A 97 -3.61 13.60 -5.70
C MET A 97 -4.17 12.85 -4.50
N GLU A 98 -4.25 11.54 -4.63
CA GLU A 98 -4.56 10.67 -3.49
C GLU A 98 -3.40 10.65 -2.50
N VAL A 99 -3.72 10.56 -1.22
CA VAL A 99 -2.71 10.47 -0.15
C VAL A 99 -2.86 9.17 0.60
N CYS A 100 -1.75 8.46 0.77
CA CYS A 100 -1.63 7.31 1.65
C CYS A 100 -0.61 7.62 2.74
N CYS A 101 -0.83 7.14 3.97
CA CYS A 101 0.11 7.27 5.07
C CYS A 101 0.48 5.91 5.67
N THR A 102 1.74 5.81 6.13
CA THR A 102 2.30 4.73 6.95
C THR A 102 3.00 5.36 8.15
N LEU A 103 2.30 5.50 9.27
CA LEU A 103 2.78 6.23 10.46
C LEU A 103 2.96 5.29 11.68
N GLY A 104 3.10 3.98 11.41
CA GLY A 104 3.06 2.96 12.44
C GLY A 104 1.64 2.67 12.94
N MET A 105 1.50 2.31 14.20
CA MET A 105 0.19 2.11 14.83
C MET A 105 -0.50 3.45 15.07
N ILE A 106 -1.82 3.49 14.87
CA ILE A 106 -2.64 4.67 15.15
C ILE A 106 -3.87 4.31 15.97
N THR A 107 -4.30 5.26 16.78
CA THR A 107 -5.56 5.18 17.53
C THR A 107 -6.75 5.51 16.64
N GLU A 108 -7.95 5.16 17.09
CA GLU A 108 -9.20 5.53 16.42
C GLU A 108 -9.33 7.06 16.24
N ASN A 109 -8.99 7.84 17.26
CA ASN A 109 -9.00 9.31 17.17
C ASN A 109 -8.05 9.82 16.08
N GLN A 110 -6.84 9.28 16.00
CA GLN A 110 -5.88 9.63 14.96
C GLN A 110 -6.37 9.25 13.56
N ALA A 111 -7.04 8.10 13.43
CA ALA A 111 -7.66 7.69 12.17
C ALA A 111 -8.75 8.68 11.72
N HIS A 112 -9.62 9.14 12.65
CA HIS A 112 -10.63 10.16 12.37
C HIS A 112 -9.99 11.50 11.95
N ARG A 113 -8.96 11.97 12.65
CA ARG A 113 -8.25 13.22 12.29
C ARG A 113 -7.58 13.14 10.92
N LEU A 114 -7.01 11.97 10.56
CA LEU A 114 -6.47 11.72 9.22
C LEU A 114 -7.58 11.72 8.16
N ALA A 115 -8.72 11.11 8.44
CA ALA A 115 -9.89 11.11 7.56
C ALA A 115 -10.40 12.54 7.32
N GLU A 116 -10.53 13.36 8.37
CA GLU A 116 -10.91 14.78 8.28
C GLU A 116 -9.90 15.62 7.50
N ALA A 117 -8.61 15.28 7.58
CA ALA A 117 -7.58 15.90 6.75
C ALA A 117 -7.68 15.50 5.26
N GLY A 118 -8.48 14.48 4.94
CA GLY A 118 -8.71 13.98 3.59
C GLY A 118 -7.74 12.85 3.20
N LEU A 119 -7.26 12.07 4.17
CA LEU A 119 -6.48 10.88 3.87
C LEU A 119 -7.32 9.88 3.09
N TYR A 120 -6.79 9.41 1.95
CA TYR A 120 -7.45 8.41 1.12
C TYR A 120 -7.19 6.98 1.61
N ALA A 121 -5.96 6.66 1.94
CA ALA A 121 -5.56 5.31 2.35
C ALA A 121 -4.62 5.32 3.56
N TYR A 122 -4.69 4.30 4.39
CA TYR A 122 -3.71 4.03 5.43
C TYR A 122 -3.03 2.69 5.17
N ASN A 123 -1.71 2.69 5.07
CA ASN A 123 -0.93 1.47 4.89
C ASN A 123 -0.49 0.92 6.25
N HIS A 124 -0.87 -0.31 6.52
CA HIS A 124 -0.41 -1.06 7.68
C HIS A 124 -0.35 -2.54 7.34
N ASN A 125 0.82 -3.01 6.90
CA ASN A 125 1.00 -4.37 6.46
C ASN A 125 0.91 -5.37 7.61
N LEU A 126 0.43 -6.58 7.34
CA LEU A 126 0.58 -7.73 8.25
C LEU A 126 2.02 -8.26 8.24
N ASP A 127 2.74 -8.02 7.15
CA ASP A 127 4.10 -8.45 6.83
C ASP A 127 4.22 -9.94 6.54
N THR A 128 3.68 -10.83 7.38
CA THR A 128 3.72 -12.30 7.24
C THR A 128 2.48 -12.94 7.90
N SER A 129 2.44 -14.26 8.06
CA SER A 129 1.40 -14.96 8.83
C SER A 129 1.52 -14.67 10.34
N GLU A 130 0.46 -14.97 11.10
CA GLU A 130 0.46 -14.88 12.56
C GLU A 130 1.48 -15.84 13.15
N GLU A 131 1.58 -17.06 12.60
CA GLU A 131 2.46 -18.13 13.05
C GLU A 131 3.94 -17.75 12.91
N TYR A 132 4.32 -17.12 11.79
CA TYR A 132 5.69 -16.71 11.52
C TYR A 132 6.03 -15.31 12.06
N TYR A 133 5.06 -14.56 12.55
CA TYR A 133 5.22 -13.15 12.90
C TYR A 133 6.33 -12.89 13.93
N LYS A 134 6.45 -13.76 14.93
CA LYS A 134 7.44 -13.61 16.02
C LYS A 134 8.89 -13.83 15.57
N GLU A 135 9.10 -14.55 14.47
CA GLU A 135 10.42 -14.72 13.85
C GLU A 135 10.89 -13.44 13.15
N VAL A 136 9.95 -12.56 12.80
CA VAL A 136 10.21 -11.31 12.06
C VAL A 136 10.24 -10.10 12.99
N ILE A 137 9.31 -10.03 13.97
CA ILE A 137 9.12 -8.86 14.84
C ILE A 137 8.81 -9.33 16.25
N SER A 138 9.57 -8.86 17.24
CA SER A 138 9.35 -9.19 18.65
C SER A 138 8.79 -8.02 19.49
N THR A 139 8.94 -6.80 19.02
CA THR A 139 8.55 -5.58 19.77
C THR A 139 7.06 -5.28 19.78
N ARG A 140 6.27 -5.97 18.94
CA ARG A 140 4.80 -5.90 18.90
C ARG A 140 4.21 -7.23 18.43
N GLY A 141 2.93 -7.44 18.71
CA GLY A 141 2.19 -8.63 18.29
C GLY A 141 1.52 -8.49 16.91
N PHE A 142 1.08 -9.60 16.34
CA PHE A 142 0.26 -9.64 15.13
C PHE A 142 -1.09 -8.93 15.36
N GLU A 143 -1.67 -9.10 16.54
CA GLU A 143 -2.91 -8.43 16.97
C GLU A 143 -2.80 -6.90 16.96
N ASP A 144 -1.63 -6.32 17.27
CA ASP A 144 -1.42 -4.88 17.18
C ASP A 144 -1.59 -4.36 15.75
N ARG A 145 -1.25 -5.20 14.75
CA ARG A 145 -1.48 -4.90 13.33
C ARG A 145 -2.96 -4.89 13.01
N LEU A 146 -3.66 -5.94 13.41
CA LEU A 146 -5.11 -6.06 13.19
C LEU A 146 -5.87 -4.93 13.88
N GLN A 147 -5.52 -4.59 15.12
CA GLN A 147 -6.14 -3.49 15.85
C GLN A 147 -5.97 -2.14 15.14
N THR A 148 -4.79 -1.90 14.53
CA THR A 148 -4.57 -0.67 13.77
C THR A 148 -5.44 -0.63 12.51
N ILE A 149 -5.56 -1.74 11.79
CA ILE A 149 -6.45 -1.86 10.64
C ILE A 149 -7.89 -1.60 11.05
N GLU A 150 -8.33 -2.16 12.18
CA GLU A 150 -9.68 -1.96 12.71
C GLU A 150 -9.94 -0.48 13.08
N ASN A 151 -8.97 0.19 13.68
CA ASN A 151 -9.08 1.62 13.97
C ASN A 151 -9.27 2.46 12.70
N VAL A 152 -8.55 2.13 11.62
CA VAL A 152 -8.72 2.80 10.32
C VAL A 152 -10.11 2.55 9.75
N ARG A 153 -10.63 1.33 9.87
CA ARG A 153 -11.93 0.92 9.32
C ARG A 153 -13.14 1.59 9.97
N LYS A 154 -12.97 2.17 11.16
CA LYS A 154 -14.00 3.00 11.78
C LYS A 154 -14.20 4.35 11.08
N THR A 155 -13.42 4.60 10.03
CA THR A 155 -13.47 5.80 9.19
C THR A 155 -13.77 5.45 7.74
N ASN A 156 -13.85 6.46 6.87
CA ASN A 156 -13.94 6.28 5.43
C ASN A 156 -12.57 6.10 4.74
N VAL A 157 -11.47 6.04 5.49
CA VAL A 157 -10.12 5.80 4.95
C VAL A 157 -10.00 4.35 4.49
N THR A 158 -9.46 4.14 3.30
CA THR A 158 -9.24 2.80 2.75
C THR A 158 -8.02 2.14 3.40
N VAL A 159 -8.04 0.81 3.48
CA VAL A 159 -6.92 0.03 4.04
C VAL A 159 -6.01 -0.48 2.94
N CYS A 160 -4.71 -0.20 3.07
CA CYS A 160 -3.66 -0.82 2.29
C CYS A 160 -2.89 -1.77 3.24
N SER A 161 -3.00 -3.08 3.03
CA SER A 161 -2.33 -4.07 3.89
C SER A 161 -1.91 -5.28 3.07
N GLY A 162 -0.68 -5.69 3.21
CA GLY A 162 -0.08 -6.83 2.52
C GLY A 162 1.09 -7.37 3.30
N GLY A 163 2.10 -7.90 2.60
CA GLY A 163 3.24 -8.48 3.26
C GLY A 163 4.49 -8.58 2.41
N ILE A 164 5.45 -9.27 2.96
CA ILE A 164 6.78 -9.47 2.42
C ILE A 164 7.02 -10.98 2.30
N ILE A 165 7.54 -11.42 1.17
CA ILE A 165 7.99 -12.80 0.97
C ILE A 165 9.51 -12.86 0.81
N GLY A 166 10.10 -13.98 1.19
CA GLY A 166 11.56 -14.19 1.16
C GLY A 166 12.25 -13.87 2.49
N MET A 167 11.51 -13.83 3.60
CA MET A 167 12.04 -13.64 4.96
C MET A 167 12.38 -14.96 5.67
N GLY A 168 12.41 -16.09 4.96
CA GLY A 168 12.56 -17.42 5.52
C GLY A 168 11.25 -18.15 5.82
N GLU A 169 10.12 -17.51 5.55
CA GLU A 169 8.78 -18.07 5.74
C GLU A 169 8.50 -19.26 4.80
N SER A 170 7.62 -20.16 5.22
CA SER A 170 7.14 -21.30 4.43
C SER A 170 6.04 -20.88 3.43
N ILE A 171 5.64 -21.81 2.55
CA ILE A 171 4.46 -21.62 1.67
C ILE A 171 3.17 -21.55 2.49
N GLU A 172 3.10 -22.31 3.57
CA GLU A 172 2.00 -22.30 4.52
C GLU A 172 1.86 -20.93 5.19
N ASP A 173 2.97 -20.29 5.56
CA ASP A 173 2.97 -18.92 6.13
C ASP A 173 2.47 -17.89 5.10
N ARG A 174 2.92 -17.98 3.83
CA ARG A 174 2.40 -17.12 2.76
C ARG A 174 0.90 -17.30 2.57
N SER A 175 0.43 -18.55 2.63
CA SER A 175 -1.00 -18.86 2.56
C SER A 175 -1.74 -18.33 3.78
N GLY A 176 -1.19 -18.50 5.00
CA GLY A 176 -1.75 -17.96 6.24
C GLY A 176 -1.91 -16.45 6.20
N MET A 177 -0.91 -15.73 5.69
CA MET A 177 -1.00 -14.27 5.49
C MET A 177 -2.14 -13.90 4.53
N LEU A 178 -2.28 -14.60 3.40
CA LEU A 178 -3.36 -14.33 2.44
C LEU A 178 -4.73 -14.67 3.02
N VAL A 179 -4.84 -15.73 3.82
CA VAL A 179 -6.07 -16.07 4.55
C VAL A 179 -6.42 -14.94 5.52
N ALA A 180 -5.46 -14.49 6.34
CA ALA A 180 -5.67 -13.39 7.26
C ALA A 180 -6.17 -12.11 6.54
N LEU A 181 -5.54 -11.74 5.42
CA LEU A 181 -5.95 -10.57 4.63
C LEU A 181 -7.33 -10.74 3.99
N SER A 182 -7.60 -11.90 3.40
CA SER A 182 -8.84 -12.15 2.65
C SER A 182 -10.07 -12.35 3.55
N THR A 183 -9.87 -12.72 4.81
CA THR A 183 -10.94 -12.87 5.81
C THR A 183 -11.28 -11.57 6.54
N LEU A 184 -10.47 -10.53 6.36
CA LEU A 184 -10.83 -9.21 6.86
C LEU A 184 -12.13 -8.73 6.20
N ASN A 185 -13.02 -8.11 6.97
CA ASN A 185 -14.30 -7.61 6.46
C ASN A 185 -14.45 -6.09 6.76
N PRO A 186 -14.44 -5.25 5.72
CA PRO A 186 -14.15 -5.56 4.30
C PRO A 186 -12.69 -6.00 4.05
N GLN A 187 -12.44 -6.65 2.93
CA GLN A 187 -11.08 -6.96 2.48
C GLN A 187 -10.27 -5.67 2.27
N PRO A 188 -8.92 -5.71 2.37
CA PRO A 188 -8.11 -4.54 2.07
C PRO A 188 -8.32 -4.07 0.62
N GLU A 189 -8.46 -2.79 0.44
CA GLU A 189 -8.62 -2.18 -0.88
C GLU A 189 -7.34 -2.21 -1.71
N SER A 190 -6.19 -2.32 -1.06
CA SER A 190 -4.90 -2.49 -1.74
C SER A 190 -4.04 -3.48 -0.96
N VAL A 191 -3.42 -4.41 -1.69
CA VAL A 191 -2.51 -5.42 -1.12
C VAL A 191 -1.15 -5.31 -1.79
N PRO A 192 -0.16 -4.68 -1.14
CA PRO A 192 1.22 -4.69 -1.61
C PRO A 192 1.85 -6.06 -1.38
N ILE A 193 2.41 -6.63 -2.43
CA ILE A 193 3.28 -7.80 -2.40
C ILE A 193 4.71 -7.32 -2.57
N ASN A 194 5.52 -7.53 -1.53
CA ASN A 194 6.92 -7.14 -1.50
C ASN A 194 7.79 -8.41 -1.58
N ALA A 195 8.81 -8.39 -2.42
CA ALA A 195 9.94 -9.29 -2.25
C ALA A 195 10.93 -8.64 -1.28
N LEU A 196 11.46 -9.43 -0.35
CA LEU A 196 12.50 -8.97 0.56
C LEU A 196 13.68 -8.37 -0.23
N VAL A 197 14.13 -7.21 0.20
CA VAL A 197 15.41 -6.64 -0.20
C VAL A 197 16.33 -6.76 1.00
N ALA A 198 17.24 -7.72 0.96
CA ALA A 198 18.24 -7.91 2.00
C ALA A 198 19.12 -6.67 2.12
N VAL A 199 19.28 -6.14 3.32
CA VAL A 199 20.07 -4.93 3.59
C VAL A 199 21.12 -5.27 4.64
N GLU A 200 22.39 -4.94 4.35
CA GLU A 200 23.53 -5.12 5.24
C GLU A 200 23.27 -4.45 6.60
N GLY A 201 23.65 -5.13 7.68
CA GLY A 201 23.42 -4.71 9.05
C GLY A 201 22.03 -5.04 9.60
N THR A 202 21.17 -5.70 8.84
CA THR A 202 19.88 -6.24 9.33
C THR A 202 19.96 -7.73 9.59
N PRO A 203 19.11 -8.31 10.47
CA PRO A 203 19.07 -9.76 10.69
C PRO A 203 18.85 -10.62 9.44
N MET A 204 18.27 -10.04 8.38
CA MET A 204 17.94 -10.74 7.13
C MET A 204 18.89 -10.37 5.97
N GLU A 205 20.11 -9.91 6.28
CA GLU A 205 21.09 -9.48 5.26
C GLU A 205 21.58 -10.63 4.35
N GLU A 206 21.56 -11.86 4.85
CA GLU A 206 22.01 -13.06 4.13
C GLU A 206 20.87 -13.76 3.35
N GLU A 207 19.64 -13.25 3.43
CA GLU A 207 18.51 -13.85 2.73
C GLU A 207 18.65 -13.71 1.21
N LYS A 208 18.31 -14.79 0.50
CA LYS A 208 18.40 -14.83 -0.94
C LYS A 208 17.25 -14.06 -1.60
N PRO A 209 17.52 -13.44 -2.77
CA PRO A 209 16.44 -12.84 -3.57
C PRO A 209 15.33 -13.85 -3.86
N VAL A 210 14.09 -13.40 -3.80
CA VAL A 210 12.91 -14.20 -4.12
C VAL A 210 12.91 -14.59 -5.59
N GLU A 211 12.71 -15.87 -5.87
CA GLU A 211 12.54 -16.37 -7.22
C GLU A 211 11.31 -15.76 -7.89
N ILE A 212 11.45 -15.35 -9.16
CA ILE A 212 10.38 -14.65 -9.88
C ILE A 212 9.06 -15.42 -9.92
N TRP A 213 9.11 -16.75 -10.01
CA TRP A 213 7.92 -17.59 -10.01
C TRP A 213 7.16 -17.57 -8.68
N GLU A 214 7.85 -17.34 -7.57
CA GLU A 214 7.21 -17.15 -6.26
C GLU A 214 6.44 -15.82 -6.21
N MET A 215 7.01 -14.75 -6.76
CA MET A 215 6.31 -13.48 -6.89
C MET A 215 5.07 -13.59 -7.79
N ILE A 216 5.19 -14.25 -8.95
CA ILE A 216 4.07 -14.45 -9.87
C ILE A 216 2.96 -15.26 -9.20
N ARG A 217 3.29 -16.35 -8.49
CA ARG A 217 2.31 -17.14 -7.74
C ARG A 217 1.63 -16.32 -6.66
N MET A 218 2.42 -15.54 -5.91
CA MET A 218 1.88 -14.71 -4.83
C MET A 218 0.90 -13.67 -5.37
N VAL A 219 1.25 -12.98 -6.45
CA VAL A 219 0.36 -12.02 -7.15
C VAL A 219 -0.90 -12.71 -7.65
N ALA A 220 -0.76 -13.87 -8.35
CA ALA A 220 -1.89 -14.62 -8.88
C ALA A 220 -2.84 -15.09 -7.78
N THR A 221 -2.30 -15.66 -6.69
CA THR A 221 -3.11 -16.14 -5.56
C THR A 221 -3.82 -14.98 -4.89
N THR A 222 -3.14 -13.86 -4.66
CA THR A 222 -3.75 -12.65 -4.12
C THR A 222 -4.92 -12.17 -4.97
N ARG A 223 -4.76 -12.13 -6.30
CA ARG A 223 -5.83 -11.74 -7.22
C ARG A 223 -7.02 -12.70 -7.19
N ILE A 224 -6.79 -14.00 -6.98
CA ILE A 224 -7.85 -15.00 -6.91
C ILE A 224 -8.66 -14.87 -5.62
N VAL A 225 -7.99 -14.73 -4.48
CA VAL A 225 -8.65 -14.71 -3.15
C VAL A 225 -9.19 -13.32 -2.78
N MET A 226 -8.67 -12.27 -3.41
CA MET A 226 -9.12 -10.87 -3.23
C MET A 226 -9.33 -10.21 -4.61
N PRO A 227 -10.41 -10.57 -5.32
CA PRO A 227 -10.59 -10.22 -6.74
C PRO A 227 -10.78 -8.73 -7.00
N GLU A 228 -11.29 -7.98 -6.05
CA GLU A 228 -11.57 -6.54 -6.19
C GLU A 228 -10.43 -5.62 -5.70
N THR A 229 -9.41 -6.20 -5.03
CA THR A 229 -8.33 -5.41 -4.43
C THR A 229 -7.33 -4.90 -5.49
N GLN A 230 -6.68 -3.78 -5.21
CA GLN A 230 -5.50 -3.34 -5.97
C GLN A 230 -4.30 -4.19 -5.54
N VAL A 231 -3.84 -5.09 -6.40
CA VAL A 231 -2.63 -5.88 -6.14
C VAL A 231 -1.40 -5.09 -6.57
N ARG A 232 -0.59 -4.71 -5.61
CA ARG A 232 0.59 -3.88 -5.87
C ARG A 232 1.86 -4.70 -5.93
N LEU A 233 2.54 -4.63 -7.06
CA LEU A 233 3.93 -5.06 -7.19
C LEU A 233 4.81 -3.98 -6.55
N SER A 234 5.36 -4.29 -5.37
CA SER A 234 5.97 -3.32 -4.47
C SER A 234 7.50 -3.45 -4.42
N ALA A 235 8.10 -3.67 -3.25
CA ALA A 235 9.55 -3.78 -3.12
C ALA A 235 10.15 -5.01 -3.85
N GLY A 236 11.45 -4.95 -4.15
CA GLY A 236 12.21 -6.02 -4.78
C GLY A 236 12.20 -6.01 -6.30
N ARG A 237 11.56 -5.02 -6.95
CA ARG A 237 11.45 -4.95 -8.41
C ARG A 237 12.80 -4.85 -9.13
N MET A 238 13.84 -4.31 -8.48
CA MET A 238 15.20 -4.25 -9.05
C MET A 238 15.82 -5.64 -9.28
N ASN A 239 15.38 -6.65 -8.53
CA ASN A 239 15.85 -8.03 -8.65
C ASN A 239 15.01 -8.84 -9.65
N MET A 240 13.99 -8.25 -10.29
CA MET A 240 13.11 -8.89 -11.27
C MET A 240 13.48 -8.48 -12.68
N SER A 241 13.52 -9.43 -13.61
CA SER A 241 13.63 -9.10 -15.02
C SER A 241 12.38 -8.35 -15.51
N ARG A 242 12.49 -7.66 -16.65
CA ARG A 242 11.33 -6.98 -17.26
C ARG A 242 10.21 -7.95 -17.59
N GLU A 243 10.57 -9.13 -18.11
CA GLU A 243 9.62 -10.19 -18.45
C GLU A 243 8.94 -10.73 -17.17
N GLY A 244 9.67 -10.86 -16.08
CA GLY A 244 9.12 -11.26 -14.78
C GLY A 244 8.12 -10.24 -14.25
N GLN A 245 8.41 -8.94 -14.33
CA GLN A 245 7.47 -7.89 -13.96
C GLN A 245 6.24 -7.89 -14.88
N ALA A 246 6.42 -8.06 -16.20
CA ALA A 246 5.31 -8.21 -17.15
C ALA A 246 4.42 -9.39 -16.78
N MET A 247 5.00 -10.53 -16.43
CA MET A 247 4.24 -11.70 -15.96
C MET A 247 3.45 -11.43 -14.67
N CYS A 248 3.96 -10.61 -13.77
CA CYS A 248 3.20 -10.18 -12.59
C CYS A 248 1.95 -9.36 -12.98
N PHE A 249 2.02 -8.48 -13.98
CA PHE A 249 0.84 -7.78 -14.49
C PHE A 249 -0.16 -8.74 -15.13
N PHE A 250 0.29 -9.70 -15.93
CA PHE A 250 -0.59 -10.74 -16.49
C PHE A 250 -1.20 -11.64 -15.41
N ALA A 251 -0.48 -11.88 -14.32
CA ALA A 251 -0.97 -12.63 -13.17
C ALA A 251 -2.01 -11.86 -12.32
N GLY A 252 -2.15 -10.54 -12.54
CA GLY A 252 -3.19 -9.74 -11.90
C GLY A 252 -2.72 -8.57 -11.05
N ALA A 253 -1.42 -8.22 -11.08
CA ALA A 253 -0.97 -6.94 -10.52
C ALA A 253 -1.55 -5.79 -11.32
N ASN A 254 -1.96 -4.71 -10.64
CA ASN A 254 -2.50 -3.51 -11.28
C ASN A 254 -2.12 -2.22 -10.51
N SER A 255 -1.06 -2.29 -9.72
CA SER A 255 -0.50 -1.13 -9.03
C SER A 255 1.02 -1.29 -8.86
N ILE A 256 1.76 -0.19 -8.90
CA ILE A 256 3.20 -0.13 -8.62
C ILE A 256 3.55 1.07 -7.75
N PHE A 257 4.73 0.99 -7.12
CA PHE A 257 5.45 2.19 -6.71
C PHE A 257 6.42 2.60 -7.82
N ALA A 258 6.35 3.85 -8.26
CA ALA A 258 7.26 4.48 -9.20
C ALA A 258 8.19 5.48 -8.50
N GLY A 259 9.31 5.77 -9.13
CA GLY A 259 10.38 6.59 -8.59
C GLY A 259 11.61 5.73 -8.27
N ASP A 260 12.78 6.32 -8.36
CA ASP A 260 14.10 5.69 -8.24
C ASP A 260 14.38 5.10 -6.84
N LYS A 261 13.59 5.47 -5.86
CA LYS A 261 13.74 5.02 -4.47
C LYS A 261 12.38 4.78 -3.82
N LEU A 262 12.27 3.68 -3.08
CA LEU A 262 11.24 3.46 -2.06
C LEU A 262 11.67 4.18 -0.76
N LEU A 263 11.22 3.78 0.42
CA LEU A 263 11.61 4.46 1.66
C LEU A 263 13.14 4.53 1.81
N THR A 264 13.82 3.41 1.66
CA THR A 264 15.27 3.27 1.88
C THR A 264 15.98 2.45 0.81
N THR A 265 15.25 1.72 -0.02
CA THR A 265 15.79 0.81 -1.03
C THR A 265 15.61 1.34 -2.44
N PRO A 266 16.52 0.98 -3.37
CA PRO A 266 16.37 1.34 -4.79
C PRO A 266 15.10 0.78 -5.42
N ASN A 267 14.60 1.46 -6.44
CA ASN A 267 13.44 1.06 -7.24
C ASN A 267 13.71 1.41 -8.70
N PRO A 268 13.04 0.77 -9.69
CA PRO A 268 13.18 1.16 -11.09
C PRO A 268 12.86 2.62 -11.34
N ASP A 269 13.64 3.25 -12.23
CA ASP A 269 13.39 4.63 -12.67
C ASP A 269 12.01 4.76 -13.34
N VAL A 270 11.38 5.91 -13.18
CA VAL A 270 10.06 6.20 -13.76
C VAL A 270 10.03 5.98 -15.27
N ASN A 271 11.11 6.33 -15.99
CA ASN A 271 11.16 6.16 -17.44
C ASN A 271 11.19 4.69 -17.85
N GLU A 272 11.82 3.81 -17.04
CA GLU A 272 11.80 2.36 -17.28
C GLU A 272 10.40 1.78 -17.08
N ASP A 273 9.66 2.25 -16.10
CA ASP A 273 8.26 1.88 -15.88
C ASP A 273 7.38 2.33 -17.06
N MET A 274 7.55 3.56 -17.53
CA MET A 274 6.75 4.08 -18.64
C MET A 274 7.08 3.36 -19.95
N LYS A 275 8.35 3.00 -20.23
CA LYS A 275 8.73 2.17 -21.38
C LYS A 275 8.08 0.78 -21.31
N MET A 276 8.06 0.17 -20.13
CA MET A 276 7.41 -1.12 -19.93
C MET A 276 5.90 -1.01 -20.17
N PHE A 277 5.26 0.05 -19.66
CA PHE A 277 3.82 0.28 -19.87
C PHE A 277 3.49 0.47 -21.34
N GLU A 278 4.27 1.26 -22.08
CA GLU A 278 4.12 1.43 -23.52
C GLU A 278 4.21 0.09 -24.26
N MET A 279 5.24 -0.72 -23.93
CA MET A 279 5.44 -2.04 -24.54
C MET A 279 4.28 -3.00 -24.27
N LEU A 280 3.69 -2.95 -23.08
CA LEU A 280 2.60 -3.85 -22.66
C LEU A 280 1.21 -3.28 -22.95
N GLY A 281 1.10 -2.06 -23.46
CA GLY A 281 -0.19 -1.36 -23.65
C GLY A 281 -0.87 -0.99 -22.33
N LEU A 282 -0.10 -0.78 -21.27
CA LEU A 282 -0.60 -0.38 -19.97
C LEU A 282 -0.71 1.14 -19.87
N ILE A 283 -1.69 1.62 -19.11
CA ILE A 283 -2.02 3.03 -18.99
C ILE A 283 -1.98 3.42 -17.49
N PRO A 284 -1.21 4.45 -17.11
CA PRO A 284 -1.25 4.97 -15.74
C PRO A 284 -2.67 5.42 -15.35
N GLN A 285 -3.13 4.96 -14.20
CA GLN A 285 -4.42 5.35 -13.64
C GLN A 285 -4.42 6.85 -13.29
N LYS A 286 -5.42 7.58 -13.76
CA LYS A 286 -5.63 8.97 -13.33
C LYS A 286 -5.99 9.02 -11.85
N PRO A 287 -5.59 10.08 -11.12
CA PRO A 287 -6.03 10.27 -9.75
C PRO A 287 -7.57 10.35 -9.72
N PHE A 288 -8.16 9.85 -8.64
CA PHE A 288 -9.60 9.99 -8.46
C PHE A 288 -9.97 11.46 -8.42
N VAL A 289 -10.96 11.85 -9.22
CA VAL A 289 -11.57 13.16 -9.09
C VAL A 289 -12.15 13.23 -7.67
N LYS A 290 -11.76 14.22 -6.89
CA LYS A 290 -12.36 14.44 -5.58
C LYS A 290 -13.87 14.50 -5.74
N VAL A 291 -14.56 13.47 -5.29
CA VAL A 291 -15.93 13.65 -4.87
C VAL A 291 -15.83 14.49 -3.60
N SER A 292 -16.24 15.75 -3.65
CA SER A 292 -16.46 16.54 -2.45
C SER A 292 -17.20 15.66 -1.47
N GLN A 293 -16.70 15.53 -0.24
CA GLN A 293 -17.13 14.54 0.77
C GLN A 293 -18.59 14.16 0.56
N PRO A 294 -18.91 12.91 0.24
CA PRO A 294 -20.31 12.52 0.16
C PRO A 294 -20.87 12.66 1.57
N GLU A 295 -21.91 13.45 1.72
CA GLU A 295 -22.62 13.62 2.99
C GLU A 295 -23.16 12.30 3.51
N THR A 296 -23.30 11.30 2.61
CA THR A 296 -23.60 9.90 2.93
C THR A 296 -23.08 8.98 1.79
N VAL A 297 -22.87 7.70 2.06
CA VAL A 297 -22.48 6.69 1.06
C VAL A 297 -23.49 6.63 -0.11
N GLU A 298 -24.77 6.85 0.15
CA GLU A 298 -25.84 6.90 -0.85
C GLU A 298 -25.68 8.07 -1.85
N ALA A 299 -25.14 9.21 -1.39
CA ALA A 299 -24.90 10.36 -2.24
C ALA A 299 -23.73 10.16 -3.23
N ALA A 300 -22.73 9.35 -2.86
CA ALA A 300 -21.63 8.99 -3.75
C ALA A 300 -22.11 8.07 -4.88
N ASP A 301 -22.87 7.04 -4.55
CA ASP A 301 -23.43 6.11 -5.54
C ASP A 301 -24.36 6.81 -6.54
N SER A 302 -25.16 7.80 -6.08
CA SER A 302 -26.06 8.54 -6.95
C SER A 302 -25.34 9.45 -7.94
N LYS A 303 -24.24 10.08 -7.54
CA LYS A 303 -23.44 10.95 -8.43
C LYS A 303 -22.72 10.15 -9.52
N PHE A 304 -22.19 8.96 -9.19
CA PHE A 304 -21.57 8.09 -10.19
C PHE A 304 -22.59 7.45 -11.12
N ALA A 305 -23.78 7.12 -10.63
CA ALA A 305 -24.89 6.64 -11.46
C ALA A 305 -25.36 7.71 -12.47
N ALA A 306 -25.37 9.00 -12.07
CA ALA A 306 -25.73 10.11 -12.94
C ALA A 306 -24.71 10.40 -14.06
N LEU A 307 -23.44 10.01 -13.87
CA LEU A 307 -22.37 10.14 -14.87
C LEU A 307 -22.29 8.94 -15.83
N GLY A 308 -23.13 7.90 -15.65
CA GLY A 308 -23.09 6.67 -16.44
C GLY A 308 -21.81 5.83 -16.23
N GLU A 309 -20.91 6.25 -15.36
CA GLU A 309 -19.69 5.53 -15.02
C GLU A 309 -19.89 4.81 -13.67
N LYS A 310 -19.90 3.49 -13.69
CA LYS A 310 -19.73 2.73 -12.45
C LYS A 310 -18.33 3.02 -11.93
N PRO A 311 -18.14 3.32 -10.62
CA PRO A 311 -16.80 3.40 -10.06
C PRO A 311 -16.07 2.11 -10.40
N LYS A 312 -14.91 2.22 -11.05
CA LYS A 312 -14.07 1.06 -11.43
C LYS A 312 -13.59 0.28 -10.20
N TRP A 313 -13.83 0.84 -9.05
CA TRP A 313 -13.50 0.26 -7.76
C TRP A 313 -14.51 0.73 -6.71
N SER A 314 -15.10 -0.22 -5.98
CA SER A 314 -16.00 0.03 -4.85
C SER A 314 -15.48 -0.71 -3.63
N ARG A 315 -15.77 -0.19 -2.44
CA ARG A 315 -15.44 -0.90 -1.21
C ARG A 315 -16.07 -2.30 -1.23
N PRO A 316 -15.32 -3.37 -0.90
CA PRO A 316 -15.84 -4.74 -0.96
C PRO A 316 -17.17 -4.96 -0.22
N GLY A 317 -17.41 -4.27 0.89
CA GLY A 317 -18.67 -4.36 1.64
C GLY A 317 -19.93 -3.97 0.86
N HIS A 318 -19.83 -3.11 -0.15
CA HIS A 318 -20.97 -2.72 -0.98
C HIS A 318 -21.33 -3.76 -2.04
N THR A 319 -20.35 -4.53 -2.51
CA THR A 319 -20.54 -5.54 -3.54
C THR A 319 -21.17 -6.80 -2.97
N ILE A 320 -20.85 -7.15 -1.72
CA ILE A 320 -21.37 -8.35 -1.05
C ILE A 320 -22.89 -8.26 -0.82
N GLU A 321 -23.41 -7.10 -0.41
CA GLU A 321 -24.85 -6.93 -0.22
C GLU A 321 -25.65 -7.09 -1.51
N LYS A 322 -25.14 -6.58 -2.63
CA LYS A 322 -25.82 -6.72 -3.94
C LYS A 322 -25.81 -8.17 -4.47
N ASN A 323 -24.77 -8.94 -4.18
CA ASN A 323 -24.68 -10.34 -4.62
C ASN A 323 -25.55 -11.27 -3.78
N LEU A 324 -25.79 -10.96 -2.50
CA LEU A 324 -26.69 -11.75 -1.64
C LEU A 324 -28.16 -11.60 -2.05
N GLU A 325 -28.60 -10.44 -2.51
CA GLU A 325 -29.96 -10.24 -3.01
C GLU A 325 -30.24 -11.00 -4.32
N HIS A 326 -29.22 -11.25 -5.15
CA HIS A 326 -29.38 -12.01 -6.39
C HIS A 326 -29.34 -13.53 -6.19
N SER A 327 -28.70 -14.04 -5.12
CA SER A 327 -28.67 -15.49 -4.82
C SER A 327 -29.92 -16.00 -4.14
N ASN A 328 -30.72 -15.12 -3.54
CA ASN A 328 -32.00 -15.49 -2.91
C ASN A 328 -33.23 -15.43 -3.84
N LYS A 329 -33.03 -15.15 -5.16
CA LYS A 329 -34.11 -15.10 -6.16
C LYS A 329 -34.01 -16.20 -7.24
N LYS A 330 -33.35 -17.31 -6.94
CA LYS A 330 -33.38 -18.51 -7.80
C LYS A 330 -33.87 -19.71 -7.03
#